data_a08a76c588d85681096a0de6113aa0ec
#
_entry.id   a08a76c588d85681096a0de6113aa0ec
#
_cell.length_a   1.000
_cell.length_b   1.000
_cell.length_c   1.000
_cell.angle_alpha   90.00
_cell.angle_beta   90.00
_cell.angle_gamma   90.00
#
_symmetry.space_group_name_H-M   'P 1'
#
loop_
_entity.id
_entity.type
_entity.pdbx_description
1 polymer ?
#
loop_
_entity_poly.entity_id
_entity_poly.type
_entity_poly.pdbx_seq_one_letter_code
_entity_poly.pdbx_strand_id
1 'polypeptide(L)'
;VGGAFDIDADGIRFYHPGGDLRSIVVETNVHPGFMTDWQQPLVVALTQAQGLSIVHETVYENRFGFTKALCKMGATIQVYRECLGGTECRFGQRNFYHSAVISGPTPLTGADIVVPDLRGGFSHLIAALTAEGTSRVEGVNLIDRGYEHFMSKLESLNAAVTRLA
;
A
#
# COMPACT_ATOMS: atom_id res chain seq x y z
N VAL A 1 10.74 -5.25 -6.46
CA VAL A 1 10.11 -6.06 -5.39
C VAL A 1 10.14 -7.55 -5.74
N GLY A 2 10.32 -7.94 -7.00
CA GLY A 2 10.43 -9.34 -7.43
C GLY A 2 9.28 -9.83 -8.30
N GLY A 3 8.27 -9.00 -8.56
CA GLY A 3 7.24 -9.30 -9.54
C GLY A 3 7.79 -9.29 -10.97
N ALA A 4 7.13 -10.01 -11.87
CA ALA A 4 7.42 -10.06 -13.29
C ALA A 4 6.16 -9.78 -14.12
N PHE A 5 6.34 -9.47 -15.38
CA PHE A 5 5.23 -9.28 -16.31
C PHE A 5 5.61 -9.68 -17.72
N ASP A 6 4.63 -10.16 -18.48
CA ASP A 6 4.72 -10.41 -19.91
C ASP A 6 3.70 -9.51 -20.63
N ILE A 7 4.04 -9.06 -21.81
CA ILE A 7 3.16 -8.27 -22.68
C ILE A 7 2.89 -9.07 -23.93
N ASP A 8 1.62 -9.25 -24.26
CA ASP A 8 1.17 -9.91 -25.49
C ASP A 8 0.05 -9.10 -26.18
N ALA A 9 -0.55 -9.68 -27.21
CA ALA A 9 -1.62 -9.02 -27.97
C ALA A 9 -2.92 -8.83 -27.16
N ASP A 10 -3.12 -9.65 -26.11
CA ASP A 10 -4.34 -9.65 -25.30
C ASP A 10 -4.21 -8.75 -24.06
N GLY A 11 -2.98 -8.32 -23.71
CA GLY A 11 -2.74 -7.42 -22.58
C GLY A 11 -1.43 -7.62 -21.85
N ILE A 12 -1.48 -7.40 -20.54
CA ILE A 12 -0.32 -7.53 -19.66
C ILE A 12 -0.62 -8.57 -18.58
N ARG A 13 0.19 -9.61 -18.52
CA ARG A 13 0.14 -10.62 -17.47
C ARG A 13 1.14 -10.29 -16.40
N PHE A 14 0.67 -10.00 -15.18
CA PHE A 14 1.52 -9.83 -14.00
C PHE A 14 1.58 -11.13 -13.20
N TYR A 15 2.77 -11.49 -12.73
CA TYR A 15 2.95 -12.69 -11.91
C TYR A 15 4.15 -12.57 -10.99
N HIS A 16 4.19 -13.42 -9.97
CA HIS A 16 5.33 -13.60 -9.11
C HIS A 16 6.06 -14.90 -9.49
N PRO A 17 7.33 -14.84 -9.90
CA PRO A 17 8.06 -16.03 -10.40
C PRO A 17 8.45 -17.03 -9.29
N GLY A 18 8.08 -16.75 -8.04
CA GLY A 18 8.44 -17.51 -6.86
C GLY A 18 9.59 -16.86 -6.06
N GLY A 19 9.80 -17.36 -4.85
CA GLY A 19 10.76 -16.80 -3.89
C GLY A 19 10.20 -15.65 -3.05
N ASP A 20 11.04 -14.98 -2.28
CA ASP A 20 10.64 -13.91 -1.40
C ASP A 20 10.54 -12.56 -2.13
N LEU A 21 9.60 -11.73 -1.69
CA LEU A 21 9.58 -10.32 -2.09
C LEU A 21 10.82 -9.62 -1.54
N ARG A 22 11.40 -8.71 -2.33
CA ARG A 22 12.62 -8.00 -1.98
C ARG A 22 12.33 -6.57 -1.54
N SER A 23 13.04 -6.13 -0.50
CA SER A 23 13.03 -4.74 -0.07
C SER A 23 13.59 -3.81 -1.16
N ILE A 24 13.10 -2.58 -1.18
CA ILE A 24 13.52 -1.54 -2.12
C ILE A 24 13.61 -0.18 -1.45
N VAL A 25 14.36 0.71 -2.09
CA VAL A 25 14.30 2.15 -1.83
C VAL A 25 13.59 2.79 -3.02
N VAL A 26 12.53 3.55 -2.77
CA VAL A 26 11.73 4.21 -3.81
C VAL A 26 11.34 5.62 -3.37
N GLU A 27 11.34 6.53 -4.34
CA GLU A 27 10.88 7.91 -4.17
C GLU A 27 9.70 8.14 -5.09
N THR A 28 8.65 8.78 -4.58
CA THR A 28 7.55 9.22 -5.44
C THR A 28 7.99 10.41 -6.29
N ASN A 29 7.39 10.54 -7.45
CA ASN A 29 7.62 11.69 -8.32
C ASN A 29 6.40 11.90 -9.22
N VAL A 30 6.39 13.03 -9.93
CA VAL A 30 5.43 13.27 -11.00
C VAL A 30 5.71 12.36 -12.19
N HIS A 31 4.68 12.13 -13.02
CA HIS A 31 4.86 11.34 -14.25
C HIS A 31 6.06 11.84 -15.09
N PRO A 32 6.92 10.95 -15.62
CA PRO A 32 6.86 9.49 -15.66
C PRO A 32 7.52 8.77 -14.46
N GLY A 33 7.75 9.45 -13.34
CA GLY A 33 8.27 8.82 -12.13
C GLY A 33 7.25 7.94 -11.43
N PHE A 34 7.65 7.36 -10.29
CA PHE A 34 6.77 6.55 -9.45
C PHE A 34 5.70 7.44 -8.79
N MET A 35 4.44 7.31 -9.23
CA MET A 35 3.38 8.21 -8.80
C MET A 35 2.95 7.97 -7.35
N THR A 36 2.61 9.05 -6.65
CA THR A 36 2.19 9.03 -5.24
C THR A 36 0.97 8.13 -4.98
N ASP A 37 0.07 7.93 -5.95
CA ASP A 37 -1.09 7.06 -5.80
C ASP A 37 -0.72 5.56 -5.80
N TRP A 38 0.45 5.20 -6.27
CA TRP A 38 0.98 3.82 -6.23
C TRP A 38 1.72 3.51 -4.92
N GLN A 39 2.08 4.54 -4.15
CA GLN A 39 2.86 4.40 -2.92
C GLN A 39 2.17 3.52 -1.89
N GLN A 40 0.89 3.75 -1.64
CA GLN A 40 0.17 3.10 -0.55
C GLN A 40 0.01 1.59 -0.78
N PRO A 41 -0.48 1.10 -1.94
CA PRO A 41 -0.52 -0.35 -2.21
C PRO A 41 0.89 -0.97 -2.26
N LEU A 42 1.91 -0.23 -2.72
CA LEU A 42 3.28 -0.72 -2.66
C LEU A 42 3.75 -0.91 -1.22
N VAL A 43 3.47 0.04 -0.31
CA VAL A 43 3.84 -0.10 1.12
C VAL A 43 3.21 -1.35 1.73
N VAL A 44 1.96 -1.70 1.38
CA VAL A 44 1.36 -2.96 1.83
C VAL A 44 2.19 -4.16 1.34
N ALA A 45 2.57 -4.20 0.07
CA ALA A 45 3.42 -5.28 -0.46
C ALA A 45 4.80 -5.31 0.23
N LEU A 46 5.38 -4.14 0.56
CA LEU A 46 6.66 -4.05 1.25
C LEU A 46 6.63 -4.55 2.69
N THR A 47 5.45 -4.60 3.33
CA THR A 47 5.32 -5.27 4.65
C THR A 47 5.61 -6.77 4.57
N GLN A 48 5.49 -7.37 3.38
CA GLN A 48 5.75 -8.78 3.11
C GLN A 48 7.14 -9.02 2.48
N ALA A 49 7.92 -7.95 2.21
CA ALA A 49 9.23 -8.07 1.59
C ALA A 49 10.34 -8.35 2.61
N GLN A 50 11.36 -9.13 2.22
CA GLN A 50 12.51 -9.42 3.06
C GLN A 50 13.39 -8.18 3.23
N GLY A 51 13.62 -7.77 4.47
CA GLY A 51 14.55 -6.69 4.83
C GLY A 51 13.87 -5.35 5.07
N LEU A 52 14.63 -4.28 4.91
CA LEU A 52 14.18 -2.90 5.13
C LEU A 52 13.92 -2.21 3.81
N SER A 53 12.71 -1.68 3.63
CA SER A 53 12.36 -0.82 2.52
C SER A 53 12.25 0.63 2.97
N ILE A 54 12.63 1.55 2.10
CA ILE A 54 12.47 2.99 2.33
C ILE A 54 11.56 3.56 1.24
N VAL A 55 10.53 4.27 1.65
CA VAL A 55 9.63 4.99 0.75
C VAL A 55 9.68 6.47 1.11
N HIS A 56 10.11 7.29 0.14
CA HIS A 56 10.21 8.73 0.29
C HIS A 56 9.16 9.43 -0.57
N GLU A 57 8.27 10.18 0.07
CA GLU A 57 7.19 10.91 -0.59
C GLU A 57 7.61 12.34 -0.90
N THR A 58 7.62 12.70 -2.17
CA THR A 58 8.05 14.02 -2.64
C THR A 58 6.92 14.87 -3.22
N VAL A 59 5.73 14.29 -3.43
CA VAL A 59 4.63 14.91 -4.18
C VAL A 59 3.50 15.41 -3.28
N TYR A 60 3.09 14.60 -2.28
CA TYR A 60 1.89 14.86 -1.49
C TYR A 60 2.16 14.95 0.01
N GLU A 61 1.64 15.98 0.67
CA GLU A 61 1.81 16.20 2.11
C GLU A 61 1.10 15.14 2.95
N ASN A 62 1.75 14.68 4.04
CA ASN A 62 1.17 13.77 5.04
C ASN A 62 0.56 12.48 4.45
N ARG A 63 1.13 11.94 3.38
CA ARG A 63 0.61 10.78 2.67
C ARG A 63 0.62 9.48 3.48
N PHE A 64 1.42 9.40 4.55
CA PHE A 64 1.62 8.17 5.36
C PHE A 64 0.55 7.96 6.46
N GLY A 65 -0.55 8.68 6.47
CA GLY A 65 -1.62 8.49 7.48
C GLY A 65 -2.19 7.06 7.54
N PHE A 66 -2.23 6.37 6.41
CA PHE A 66 -2.72 4.99 6.28
C PHE A 66 -1.84 3.95 7.03
N THR A 67 -0.57 4.26 7.28
CA THR A 67 0.36 3.33 7.97
C THR A 67 -0.09 3.00 9.39
N LYS A 68 -0.88 3.86 10.02
CA LYS A 68 -1.45 3.60 11.35
C LYS A 68 -2.34 2.35 11.35
N ALA A 69 -3.14 2.17 10.31
CA ALA A 69 -3.98 0.98 10.14
C ALA A 69 -3.11 -0.27 9.93
N LEU A 70 -2.08 -0.18 9.10
CA LEU A 70 -1.14 -1.28 8.87
C LEU A 70 -0.40 -1.68 10.15
N CYS A 71 0.06 -0.70 10.95
CA CYS A 71 0.69 -0.97 12.25
C CYS A 71 -0.29 -1.64 13.24
N LYS A 72 -1.59 -1.24 13.23
CA LYS A 72 -2.63 -1.91 14.02
C LYS A 72 -2.81 -3.38 13.60
N MET A 73 -2.58 -3.70 12.33
CA MET A 73 -2.60 -5.05 11.77
C MET A 73 -1.28 -5.83 12.00
N GLY A 74 -0.29 -5.24 12.66
CA GLY A 74 0.98 -5.88 13.00
C GLY A 74 2.17 -5.44 12.15
N ALA A 75 2.00 -4.58 11.14
CA ALA A 75 3.11 -4.11 10.32
C ALA A 75 4.13 -3.30 11.13
N THR A 76 5.41 -3.50 10.83
CA THR A 76 6.51 -2.73 11.41
C THR A 76 6.90 -1.59 10.48
N ILE A 77 6.29 -0.43 10.70
CA ILE A 77 6.49 0.79 9.89
C ILE A 77 6.82 1.96 10.80
N GLN A 78 7.89 2.67 10.47
CA GLN A 78 8.26 3.93 11.12
C GLN A 78 8.20 5.06 10.09
N VAL A 79 7.61 6.20 10.47
CA VAL A 79 7.50 7.38 9.60
C VAL A 79 8.34 8.52 10.12
N TYR A 80 8.98 9.25 9.22
CA TYR A 80 9.98 10.27 9.50
C TYR A 80 9.63 11.59 8.81
N ARG A 81 10.11 12.69 9.42
CA ARG A 81 10.02 14.04 8.84
C ARG A 81 11.28 14.41 8.07
N GLU A 82 12.31 13.62 8.21
CA GLU A 82 13.58 13.73 7.50
C GLU A 82 13.46 13.12 6.09
N CYS A 83 14.15 13.71 5.12
CA CYS A 83 14.31 13.12 3.80
C CYS A 83 15.23 11.90 3.89
N LEU A 84 14.67 10.71 3.72
CA LEU A 84 15.44 9.46 3.63
C LEU A 84 15.69 9.02 2.18
N GLY A 85 15.29 9.84 1.21
CA GLY A 85 15.57 9.66 -0.20
C GLY A 85 16.82 10.39 -0.66
N GLY A 86 17.21 10.16 -1.91
CA GLY A 86 18.35 10.82 -2.57
C GLY A 86 17.97 12.16 -3.20
N THR A 87 16.70 12.38 -3.47
CA THR A 87 16.20 13.61 -4.08
C THR A 87 15.79 14.61 -2.99
N GLU A 88 16.32 15.84 -3.09
CA GLU A 88 15.83 16.93 -2.23
C GLU A 88 14.36 17.20 -2.54
N CYS A 89 13.52 17.16 -1.50
CA CYS A 89 12.09 17.32 -1.67
C CYS A 89 11.59 18.64 -1.02
N ARG A 90 10.46 19.13 -1.50
CA ARG A 90 9.80 20.35 -1.00
C ARG A 90 9.33 20.26 0.46
N PHE A 91 9.39 19.09 1.09
CA PHE A 91 8.97 18.86 2.47
C PHE A 91 10.11 18.90 3.47
N GLY A 92 11.38 18.88 3.03
CA GLY A 92 12.55 18.80 3.90
C GLY A 92 12.66 19.90 4.95
N GLN A 93 12.05 21.06 4.69
CA GLN A 93 11.97 22.19 5.65
C GLN A 93 10.58 22.34 6.29
N ARG A 94 9.66 21.41 6.03
CA ARG A 94 8.30 21.43 6.53
C ARG A 94 8.10 20.30 7.53
N ASN A 95 7.24 20.52 8.51
CA ASN A 95 6.98 19.55 9.58
C ASN A 95 5.99 18.44 9.17
N PHE A 96 6.16 17.84 7.98
CA PHE A 96 5.34 16.75 7.47
C PHE A 96 6.08 15.42 7.53
N TYR A 97 5.35 14.35 7.84
CA TYR A 97 5.87 13.00 7.69
C TYR A 97 5.87 12.63 6.21
N HIS A 98 7.07 12.45 5.63
CA HIS A 98 7.23 12.22 4.19
C HIS A 98 8.26 11.13 3.83
N SER A 99 8.77 10.42 4.84
CA SER A 99 9.55 9.20 4.64
C SER A 99 9.02 8.08 5.52
N ALA A 100 9.07 6.85 5.05
CA ALA A 100 8.72 5.66 5.81
C ALA A 100 9.79 4.58 5.66
N VAL A 101 10.11 3.92 6.76
CA VAL A 101 10.93 2.71 6.80
C VAL A 101 9.99 1.55 7.14
N ILE A 102 9.96 0.54 6.27
CA ILE A 102 9.13 -0.64 6.39
C ILE A 102 10.05 -1.84 6.61
N SER A 103 9.85 -2.55 7.73
CA SER A 103 10.56 -3.81 8.02
C SER A 103 9.65 -4.99 7.72
N GLY A 104 10.11 -5.92 6.90
CA GLY A 104 9.38 -7.14 6.55
C GLY A 104 10.29 -8.37 6.44
N PRO A 105 9.68 -9.54 6.25
CA PRO A 105 8.25 -9.77 6.22
C PRO A 105 7.62 -9.66 7.60
N THR A 106 6.41 -9.10 7.65
CA THR A 106 5.61 -9.04 8.87
C THR A 106 4.24 -9.66 8.59
N PRO A 107 3.86 -10.76 9.25
CA PRO A 107 2.51 -11.30 9.12
C PRO A 107 1.48 -10.26 9.56
N LEU A 108 0.56 -9.91 8.66
CA LEU A 108 -0.55 -9.05 9.01
C LEU A 108 -1.67 -9.88 9.63
N THR A 109 -2.30 -9.34 10.66
CA THR A 109 -3.44 -9.98 11.35
C THR A 109 -4.71 -9.18 11.14
N GLY A 110 -5.85 -9.86 11.13
CA GLY A 110 -7.16 -9.24 10.99
C GLY A 110 -7.42 -8.17 12.06
N ALA A 111 -8.02 -7.07 11.66
CA ALA A 111 -8.33 -5.95 12.54
C ALA A 111 -9.53 -5.13 12.07
N ASP A 112 -10.14 -4.39 12.99
CA ASP A 112 -11.12 -3.35 12.66
C ASP A 112 -10.37 -2.11 12.18
N ILE A 113 -10.56 -1.74 10.92
CA ILE A 113 -9.92 -0.61 10.27
C ILE A 113 -10.94 0.29 9.59
N VAL A 114 -10.62 1.56 9.49
CA VAL A 114 -11.49 2.55 8.86
C VAL A 114 -10.78 3.15 7.66
N VAL A 115 -11.44 3.13 6.52
CA VAL A 115 -10.97 3.78 5.29
C VAL A 115 -11.06 5.30 5.46
N PRO A 116 -9.95 6.05 5.41
CA PRO A 116 -9.97 7.48 5.66
C PRO A 116 -10.46 8.31 4.46
N ASP A 117 -10.16 7.83 3.26
CA ASP A 117 -10.47 8.51 1.99
C ASP A 117 -10.40 7.52 0.82
N LEU A 118 -10.81 7.98 -0.37
CA LEU A 118 -10.79 7.19 -1.60
C LEU A 118 -9.39 6.68 -1.98
N ARG A 119 -8.38 7.54 -1.87
CA ARG A 119 -7.01 7.24 -2.33
C ARG A 119 -6.28 6.28 -1.41
N GLY A 120 -6.46 6.45 -0.08
CA GLY A 120 -5.89 5.56 0.93
C GLY A 120 -6.65 4.25 1.09
N GLY A 121 -7.92 4.26 0.77
CA GLY A 121 -8.85 3.17 1.07
C GLY A 121 -8.48 1.83 0.45
N PHE A 122 -7.99 1.85 -0.79
CA PHE A 122 -7.66 0.61 -1.48
C PHE A 122 -6.50 -0.15 -0.81
N SER A 123 -5.53 0.54 -0.25
CA SER A 123 -4.44 -0.09 0.51
C SER A 123 -4.93 -0.81 1.77
N HIS A 124 -5.95 -0.25 2.44
CA HIS A 124 -6.57 -0.89 3.61
C HIS A 124 -7.24 -2.22 3.23
N LEU A 125 -7.90 -2.26 2.06
CA LEU A 125 -8.52 -3.49 1.57
C LEU A 125 -7.49 -4.54 1.16
N ILE A 126 -6.42 -4.14 0.46
CA ILE A 126 -5.32 -5.07 0.13
C ILE A 126 -4.74 -5.65 1.43
N ALA A 127 -4.48 -4.82 2.43
CA ALA A 127 -3.97 -5.28 3.72
C ALA A 127 -4.95 -6.26 4.41
N ALA A 128 -6.25 -5.95 4.40
CA ALA A 128 -7.27 -6.82 4.96
C ALA A 128 -7.38 -8.17 4.25
N LEU A 129 -7.22 -8.19 2.92
CA LEU A 129 -7.25 -9.42 2.10
C LEU A 129 -6.00 -10.29 2.27
N THR A 130 -4.87 -9.70 2.66
CA THR A 130 -3.61 -10.42 2.88
C THR A 130 -3.39 -10.83 4.34
N ALA A 131 -4.19 -10.30 5.27
CA ALA A 131 -4.06 -10.56 6.69
C ALA A 131 -4.59 -11.95 7.08
N GLU A 132 -3.96 -12.57 8.07
CA GLU A 132 -4.47 -13.77 8.70
C GLU A 132 -5.67 -13.45 9.60
N GLY A 133 -6.74 -14.26 9.52
CA GLY A 133 -7.97 -14.06 10.28
C GLY A 133 -8.97 -13.17 9.57
N THR A 134 -9.81 -12.46 10.33
CA THR A 134 -10.90 -11.64 9.79
C THR A 134 -10.65 -10.16 10.06
N SER A 135 -10.79 -9.33 9.04
CA SER A 135 -10.76 -7.88 9.16
C SER A 135 -12.17 -7.31 8.96
N ARG A 136 -12.51 -6.29 9.75
CA ARG A 136 -13.69 -5.45 9.52
C ARG A 136 -13.23 -4.11 8.95
N VAL A 137 -13.74 -3.77 7.77
CA VAL A 137 -13.37 -2.53 7.07
C VAL A 137 -14.58 -1.61 7.01
N GLU A 138 -14.51 -0.48 7.71
CA GLU A 138 -15.54 0.57 7.70
C GLU A 138 -15.19 1.64 6.66
N GLY A 139 -16.21 2.39 6.19
CA GLY A 139 -16.02 3.48 5.22
C GLY A 139 -15.84 3.00 3.77
N VAL A 140 -16.22 1.79 3.45
CA VAL A 140 -16.11 1.19 2.10
C VAL A 140 -16.86 1.98 1.02
N ASN A 141 -17.90 2.72 1.40
CA ASN A 141 -18.63 3.63 0.52
C ASN A 141 -17.72 4.71 -0.12
N LEU A 142 -16.62 5.05 0.51
CA LEU A 142 -15.61 5.95 -0.09
C LEU A 142 -14.89 5.28 -1.26
N ILE A 143 -14.69 3.96 -1.20
CA ILE A 143 -14.05 3.17 -2.26
C ILE A 143 -15.01 2.98 -3.44
N ASP A 144 -16.28 2.70 -3.18
CA ASP A 144 -17.32 2.53 -4.20
C ASP A 144 -17.40 3.73 -5.17
N ARG A 145 -17.01 4.92 -4.71
CA ARG A 145 -17.02 6.15 -5.54
C ARG A 145 -15.95 6.17 -6.63
N GLY A 146 -14.88 5.39 -6.50
CA GLY A 146 -13.77 5.39 -7.45
C GLY A 146 -13.47 4.03 -8.07
N TYR A 147 -14.09 2.97 -7.57
CA TYR A 147 -13.84 1.61 -8.04
C TYR A 147 -15.16 0.92 -8.39
N GLU A 148 -15.48 0.93 -9.67
CA GLU A 148 -16.71 0.38 -10.21
C GLU A 148 -16.84 -1.13 -9.92
N HIS A 149 -18.01 -1.54 -9.40
CA HIS A 149 -18.36 -2.94 -9.11
C HIS A 149 -17.29 -3.68 -8.27
N PHE A 150 -16.69 -2.97 -7.32
CA PHE A 150 -15.54 -3.45 -6.57
C PHE A 150 -15.81 -4.80 -5.86
N MET A 151 -16.94 -4.93 -5.15
CA MET A 151 -17.29 -6.18 -4.45
C MET A 151 -17.41 -7.36 -5.43
N SER A 152 -18.15 -7.19 -6.52
CA SER A 152 -18.31 -8.26 -7.52
C SER A 152 -16.98 -8.67 -8.16
N LYS A 153 -16.05 -7.71 -8.32
CA LYS A 153 -14.69 -8.01 -8.80
C LYS A 153 -13.91 -8.85 -7.79
N LEU A 154 -13.99 -8.55 -6.51
CA LEU A 154 -13.35 -9.36 -5.46
C LEU A 154 -13.94 -10.76 -5.38
N GLU A 155 -15.27 -10.87 -5.43
CA GLU A 155 -15.97 -12.16 -5.45
C GLU A 155 -15.57 -13.01 -6.67
N SER A 156 -15.42 -12.40 -7.85
CA SER A 156 -14.96 -13.09 -9.06
C SER A 156 -13.52 -13.61 -8.96
N LEU A 157 -12.72 -13.02 -8.07
CA LEU A 157 -11.37 -13.47 -7.73
C LEU A 157 -11.36 -14.47 -6.57
N ASN A 158 -12.53 -14.99 -6.16
CA ASN A 158 -12.69 -15.86 -5.00
C ASN A 158 -12.19 -15.27 -3.66
N ALA A 159 -12.21 -13.96 -3.52
CA ALA A 159 -11.90 -13.33 -2.24
C ALA A 159 -13.03 -13.60 -1.24
N ALA A 160 -12.69 -14.00 -0.02
CA ALA A 160 -13.63 -14.23 1.06
C ALA A 160 -14.09 -12.90 1.66
N VAL A 161 -15.02 -12.22 1.00
CA VAL A 161 -15.53 -10.91 1.40
C VAL A 161 -17.04 -10.95 1.58
N THR A 162 -17.55 -10.18 2.54
CA THR A 162 -18.99 -10.01 2.75
C THR A 162 -19.28 -8.56 3.10
N ARG A 163 -20.25 -7.97 2.40
CA ARG A 163 -20.72 -6.62 2.74
C ARG A 163 -21.76 -6.72 3.85
N LEU A 164 -21.50 -6.03 4.94
CA LEU A 164 -22.47 -5.86 6.03
C LEU A 164 -23.36 -4.65 5.74
N ALA A 165 -24.63 -4.75 6.09
CA ALA A 165 -25.62 -3.70 5.92
C ALA A 165 -25.38 -2.51 6.88
#